data_2d0837f69050191b140722fdd33ee78f
#
_entry.id   2d0837f69050191b140722fdd33ee78f
#
_cell.length_a   1.000
_cell.length_b   1.000
_cell.length_c   1.000
_cell.angle_alpha   90.00
_cell.angle_beta   90.00
_cell.angle_gamma   90.00
#
_symmetry.space_group_name_H-M   'P 1'
#
loop_
_entity.id
_entity.type
_entity.pdbx_description
1 polymer ?
#
loop_
_entity_poly.entity_id
_entity_poly.type
_entity_poly.pdbx_seq_one_letter_code
_entity_poly.pdbx_strand_id
1 'polypeptide(L)'
;VYKRQEMKGIRIDASQIPDLVPILCVAAAAAEGKTEIYNAGRLRMKESDRLAVMAECMQKIGVEVEEKPDSIIITGGCNPPEGEIVIDSHNDHRIVMAMAIAAVSLGVELTILGAEAVNKSYPSFFIELAKLGGVTNVL
;
A
#
# COMPACT_ATOMS: atom_id res chain seq x y z
N VAL A 1 8.23 12.75 24.81
CA VAL A 1 7.96 13.29 23.47
C VAL A 1 8.54 12.31 22.45
N TYR A 2 7.69 11.66 21.69
CA TYR A 2 8.14 10.80 20.60
C TYR A 2 8.55 11.69 19.43
N LYS A 3 9.82 11.71 19.09
CA LYS A 3 10.31 12.37 17.90
C LYS A 3 10.07 11.45 16.69
N ARG A 4 9.39 11.96 15.67
CA ARG A 4 9.26 11.24 14.39
C ARG A 4 10.66 10.95 13.86
N GLN A 5 10.99 9.68 13.72
CA GLN A 5 12.25 9.26 13.11
C GLN A 5 12.10 9.22 11.59
N GLU A 6 13.15 9.60 10.88
CA GLU A 6 13.25 9.40 9.44
C GLU A 6 13.39 7.91 9.16
N MET A 7 12.46 7.36 8.37
CA MET A 7 12.56 5.98 7.90
C MET A 7 13.54 5.92 6.73
N LYS A 8 14.37 4.87 6.72
CA LYS A 8 15.33 4.60 5.63
C LYS A 8 15.00 3.30 4.93
N GLY A 9 15.31 3.26 3.63
CA GLY A 9 15.17 2.05 2.83
C GLY A 9 16.03 0.90 3.36
N ILE A 10 15.46 -0.30 3.37
CA ILE A 10 16.06 -1.53 3.89
C ILE A 10 15.69 -2.73 3.02
N ARG A 11 16.35 -3.88 3.27
CA ARG A 11 15.92 -5.17 2.71
C ARG A 11 15.08 -5.92 3.72
N ILE A 12 13.91 -6.42 3.27
CA ILE A 12 12.93 -7.12 4.11
C ILE A 12 12.67 -8.51 3.54
N ASP A 13 12.86 -9.54 4.34
CA ASP A 13 12.46 -10.90 4.01
C ASP A 13 10.97 -11.11 4.31
N ALA A 14 10.16 -11.34 3.26
CA ALA A 14 8.73 -11.52 3.38
C ALA A 14 8.30 -12.99 3.61
N SER A 15 9.22 -13.93 3.68
CA SER A 15 8.92 -15.38 3.76
C SER A 15 7.98 -15.74 4.92
N GLN A 16 8.10 -15.08 6.06
CA GLN A 16 7.28 -15.30 7.26
C GLN A 16 6.19 -14.25 7.48
N ILE A 17 6.20 -13.17 6.70
CA ILE A 17 5.30 -12.02 6.87
C ILE A 17 4.59 -11.59 5.57
N PRO A 18 4.15 -12.53 4.71
CA PRO A 18 3.61 -12.17 3.40
C PRO A 18 2.42 -11.20 3.48
N ASP A 19 1.60 -11.33 4.51
CA ASP A 19 0.42 -10.49 4.69
C ASP A 19 0.71 -9.04 5.10
N LEU A 20 1.94 -8.74 5.52
CA LEU A 20 2.38 -7.37 5.80
C LEU A 20 2.94 -6.65 4.57
N VAL A 21 3.22 -7.36 3.47
CA VAL A 21 3.85 -6.76 2.29
C VAL A 21 3.08 -5.55 1.75
N PRO A 22 1.74 -5.55 1.62
CA PRO A 22 1.03 -4.36 1.14
C PRO A 22 1.31 -3.10 1.97
N ILE A 23 1.23 -3.20 3.30
CA ILE A 23 1.49 -2.03 4.15
C ILE A 23 2.99 -1.68 4.22
N LEU A 24 3.88 -2.65 4.07
CA LEU A 24 5.32 -2.40 3.98
C LEU A 24 5.69 -1.64 2.70
N CYS A 25 4.98 -1.86 1.59
CA CYS A 25 5.14 -1.07 0.37
C CYS A 25 4.82 0.41 0.63
N VAL A 26 3.76 0.70 1.38
CA VAL A 26 3.39 2.08 1.74
C VAL A 26 4.45 2.70 2.66
N ALA A 27 4.92 1.97 3.66
CA ALA A 27 5.99 2.44 4.54
C ALA A 27 7.29 2.70 3.75
N ALA A 28 7.61 1.86 2.76
CA ALA A 28 8.76 2.03 1.88
C ALA A 28 8.66 3.31 1.03
N ALA A 29 7.47 3.64 0.53
CA ALA A 29 7.25 4.89 -0.21
C ALA A 29 7.42 6.13 0.68
N ALA A 30 7.13 6.03 1.97
CA ALA A 30 7.33 7.10 2.94
C ALA A 30 8.77 7.16 3.50
N ALA A 31 9.62 6.18 3.18
CA ALA A 31 11.01 6.12 3.62
C ALA A 31 11.96 6.83 2.63
N GLU A 32 13.16 7.18 3.07
CA GLU A 32 14.23 7.66 2.21
C GLU A 32 15.02 6.50 1.61
N GLY A 33 15.28 6.54 0.31
CA GLY A 33 16.07 5.55 -0.40
C GLY A 33 15.26 4.36 -0.91
N LYS A 34 15.91 3.23 -1.16
CA LYS A 34 15.28 2.04 -1.75
C LYS A 34 15.01 0.98 -0.70
N THR A 35 13.81 0.41 -0.74
CA THR A 35 13.43 -0.78 0.03
C THR A 35 13.21 -1.94 -0.91
N GLU A 36 13.87 -3.06 -0.67
CA GLU A 36 13.63 -4.32 -1.36
C GLU A 36 12.89 -5.28 -0.43
N ILE A 37 11.70 -5.73 -0.85
CA ILE A 37 10.92 -6.77 -0.17
C ILE A 37 11.05 -8.03 -1.01
N TYR A 38 11.78 -9.04 -0.51
CA TYR A 38 12.11 -10.26 -1.23
C TYR A 38 11.51 -11.51 -0.57
N ASN A 39 11.63 -12.68 -1.22
CA ASN A 39 10.92 -13.90 -0.84
C ASN A 39 9.39 -13.70 -0.78
N ALA A 40 8.87 -12.90 -1.71
CA ALA A 40 7.48 -12.46 -1.76
C ALA A 40 6.62 -13.23 -2.77
N GLY A 41 7.15 -14.24 -3.45
CA GLY A 41 6.46 -14.97 -4.51
C GLY A 41 5.14 -15.61 -4.08
N ARG A 42 4.97 -15.96 -2.80
CA ARG A 42 3.71 -16.50 -2.26
C ARG A 42 2.54 -15.52 -2.34
N LEU A 43 2.81 -14.22 -2.49
CA LEU A 43 1.78 -13.20 -2.66
C LEU A 43 1.02 -13.33 -3.97
N ARG A 44 1.63 -13.96 -4.98
CA ARG A 44 0.99 -14.17 -6.29
C ARG A 44 -0.17 -15.17 -6.26
N MET A 45 -0.27 -15.96 -5.19
CA MET A 45 -1.31 -16.98 -4.98
C MET A 45 -2.23 -16.64 -3.80
N LYS A 46 -2.41 -15.35 -3.49
CA LYS A 46 -3.34 -14.87 -2.46
C LYS A 46 -4.71 -14.56 -3.05
N GLU A 47 -5.52 -13.75 -2.39
CA GLU A 47 -6.85 -13.31 -2.86
C GLU A 47 -6.78 -12.59 -4.20
N SER A 48 -5.66 -11.93 -4.44
CA SER A 48 -5.22 -11.37 -5.72
C SER A 48 -3.74 -11.73 -5.93
N ASP A 49 -3.16 -11.46 -7.11
CA ASP A 49 -1.71 -11.35 -7.23
C ASP A 49 -1.27 -10.07 -6.51
N ARG A 50 -1.15 -10.14 -5.18
CA ARG A 50 -0.85 -8.97 -4.33
C ARG A 50 0.44 -8.27 -4.72
N LEU A 51 1.42 -9.00 -5.25
CA LEU A 51 2.68 -8.40 -5.65
C LEU A 51 2.50 -7.49 -6.87
N ALA A 52 1.83 -8.00 -7.92
CA ALA A 52 1.53 -7.24 -9.12
C ALA A 52 0.55 -6.08 -8.82
N VAL A 53 -0.51 -6.35 -8.08
CA VAL A 53 -1.52 -5.33 -7.73
C VAL A 53 -0.90 -4.20 -6.91
N MET A 54 -0.06 -4.52 -5.92
CA MET A 54 0.63 -3.47 -5.15
C MET A 54 1.59 -2.67 -6.03
N ALA A 55 2.33 -3.31 -6.93
CA ALA A 55 3.21 -2.60 -7.85
C ALA A 55 2.41 -1.62 -8.73
N GLU A 56 1.30 -2.06 -9.31
CA GLU A 56 0.39 -1.23 -10.11
C GLU A 56 -0.17 -0.06 -9.30
N CYS A 57 -0.72 -0.35 -8.11
CA CYS A 57 -1.31 0.67 -7.25
C CYS A 57 -0.31 1.74 -6.84
N MET A 58 0.89 1.34 -6.43
CA MET A 58 1.94 2.28 -6.03
C MET A 58 2.43 3.13 -7.21
N GLN A 59 2.57 2.54 -8.41
CA GLN A 59 2.92 3.28 -9.62
C GLN A 59 1.83 4.29 -9.99
N LYS A 60 0.54 3.95 -9.87
CA LYS A 60 -0.58 4.86 -10.13
C LYS A 60 -0.56 6.10 -9.26
N ILE A 61 -0.10 6.01 -8.04
CA ILE A 61 0.05 7.16 -7.13
C ILE A 61 1.40 7.88 -7.28
N GLY A 62 2.21 7.51 -8.27
CA GLY A 62 3.46 8.19 -8.59
C GLY A 62 4.66 7.75 -7.74
N VAL A 63 4.66 6.53 -7.23
CA VAL A 63 5.80 5.91 -6.55
C VAL A 63 6.61 5.11 -7.57
N GLU A 64 7.94 5.22 -7.53
CA GLU A 64 8.83 4.42 -8.38
C GLU A 64 8.92 2.99 -7.84
N VAL A 65 8.49 2.03 -8.66
CA VAL A 65 8.42 0.61 -8.29
C VAL A 65 9.04 -0.26 -9.37
N GLU A 66 9.88 -1.21 -8.97
CA GLU A 66 10.38 -2.30 -9.81
C GLU A 66 9.81 -3.62 -9.28
N GLU A 67 8.92 -4.24 -10.05
CA GLU A 67 8.37 -5.55 -9.75
C GLU A 67 9.25 -6.65 -10.34
N LYS A 68 9.52 -7.69 -9.54
CA LYS A 68 10.24 -8.90 -9.95
C LYS A 68 9.40 -10.15 -9.65
N PRO A 69 9.75 -11.33 -10.17
CA PRO A 69 8.97 -12.56 -9.92
C PRO A 69 8.74 -12.88 -8.45
N ASP A 70 9.70 -12.60 -7.59
CA ASP A 70 9.71 -12.93 -6.16
C ASP A 70 10.04 -11.74 -5.24
N SER A 71 10.06 -10.53 -5.77
CA SER A 71 10.34 -9.32 -4.99
C SER A 71 9.73 -8.08 -5.59
N ILE A 72 9.65 -7.05 -4.77
CA ILE A 72 9.28 -5.70 -5.17
C ILE A 72 10.29 -4.72 -4.57
N ILE A 73 10.76 -3.77 -5.39
CA ILE A 73 11.66 -2.71 -4.96
C ILE A 73 10.91 -1.40 -5.07
N ILE A 74 10.91 -0.63 -4.00
CA ILE A 74 10.23 0.66 -3.90
C ILE A 74 11.28 1.73 -3.59
N THR A 75 11.31 2.76 -4.42
CA THR A 75 12.09 3.97 -4.16
C THR A 75 11.21 4.95 -3.40
N GLY A 76 11.68 5.42 -2.26
CA GLY A 76 10.96 6.38 -1.44
C GLY A 76 10.68 7.68 -2.17
N GLY A 77 9.53 8.25 -1.89
CA GLY A 77 8.96 9.42 -2.56
C GLY A 77 7.68 9.09 -3.30
N CYS A 78 6.85 10.10 -3.47
CA CYS A 78 5.57 10.00 -4.15
C CYS A 78 5.35 11.28 -4.95
N ASN A 79 5.15 11.15 -6.26
CA ASN A 79 4.83 12.25 -7.16
C ASN A 79 3.51 11.91 -7.87
N PRO A 80 2.36 12.16 -7.23
CA PRO A 80 1.07 11.79 -7.78
C PRO A 80 0.82 12.54 -9.11
N PRO A 81 0.23 11.85 -10.11
CA PRO A 81 -0.16 12.50 -11.35
C PRO A 81 -1.29 13.51 -11.11
N GLU A 82 -1.45 14.44 -12.04
CA GLU A 82 -2.60 15.33 -12.04
C GLU A 82 -3.88 14.56 -12.40
N GLY A 83 -4.99 14.92 -11.77
CA GLY A 83 -6.32 14.36 -12.03
C GLY A 83 -6.73 13.26 -11.04
N GLU A 84 -7.83 12.60 -11.37
CA GLU A 84 -8.40 11.54 -10.54
C GLU A 84 -7.54 10.28 -10.59
N ILE A 85 -7.20 9.74 -9.43
CA ILE A 85 -6.49 8.47 -9.30
C ILE A 85 -7.47 7.40 -8.86
N VAL A 86 -7.68 6.40 -9.71
CA VAL A 86 -8.58 5.27 -9.43
C VAL A 86 -7.77 3.99 -9.25
N ILE A 87 -7.95 3.37 -8.10
CA ILE A 87 -7.30 2.10 -7.71
C ILE A 87 -8.35 1.00 -7.72
N ASP A 88 -8.07 -0.11 -8.41
CA ASP A 88 -8.84 -1.34 -8.28
C ASP A 88 -8.19 -2.22 -7.20
N SER A 89 -8.94 -2.54 -6.16
CA SER A 89 -8.47 -3.41 -5.08
C SER A 89 -8.45 -4.89 -5.45
N HIS A 90 -9.01 -5.26 -6.58
CA HIS A 90 -9.23 -6.66 -6.97
C HIS A 90 -9.93 -7.48 -5.88
N ASN A 91 -10.85 -6.83 -5.13
CA ASN A 91 -11.59 -7.43 -4.02
C ASN A 91 -10.67 -8.00 -2.91
N ASP A 92 -9.47 -7.43 -2.76
CA ASP A 92 -8.50 -7.81 -1.73
C ASP A 92 -8.47 -6.76 -0.61
N HIS A 93 -8.91 -7.16 0.59
CA HIS A 93 -9.01 -6.29 1.76
C HIS A 93 -7.68 -5.68 2.18
N ARG A 94 -6.54 -6.37 1.96
CA ARG A 94 -5.22 -5.85 2.31
C ARG A 94 -4.76 -4.75 1.36
N ILE A 95 -5.13 -4.86 0.09
CA ILE A 95 -4.89 -3.80 -0.90
C ILE A 95 -5.72 -2.55 -0.52
N VAL A 96 -7.02 -2.73 -0.22
CA VAL A 96 -7.87 -1.61 0.22
C VAL A 96 -7.26 -0.88 1.41
N MET A 97 -6.92 -1.63 2.48
CA MET A 97 -6.38 -1.01 3.70
C MET A 97 -5.03 -0.35 3.45
N ALA A 98 -4.13 -0.98 2.71
CA ALA A 98 -2.82 -0.41 2.38
C ALA A 98 -2.96 0.89 1.59
N MET A 99 -3.81 0.91 0.55
CA MET A 99 -3.98 2.10 -0.29
C MET A 99 -4.72 3.23 0.43
N ALA A 100 -5.67 2.93 1.32
CA ALA A 100 -6.28 3.94 2.18
C ALA A 100 -5.26 4.59 3.15
N ILE A 101 -4.35 3.81 3.70
CA ILE A 101 -3.23 4.34 4.52
C ILE A 101 -2.24 5.12 3.65
N ALA A 102 -1.96 4.67 2.42
CA ALA A 102 -1.13 5.42 1.48
C ALA A 102 -1.71 6.81 1.19
N ALA A 103 -3.02 6.90 0.94
CA ALA A 103 -3.72 8.17 0.73
C ALA A 103 -3.45 9.17 1.88
N VAL A 104 -3.60 8.71 3.12
CA VAL A 104 -3.40 9.56 4.31
C VAL A 104 -1.93 9.87 4.53
N SER A 105 -1.04 8.87 4.45
CA SER A 105 0.37 9.02 4.83
C SER A 105 1.21 9.77 3.79
N LEU A 106 0.86 9.64 2.51
CA LEU A 106 1.54 10.30 1.38
C LEU A 106 0.82 11.56 0.90
N GLY A 107 -0.37 11.86 1.47
CA GLY A 107 -1.15 13.05 1.11
C GLY A 107 -1.73 12.98 -0.30
N VAL A 108 -2.19 11.83 -0.74
CA VAL A 108 -2.74 11.58 -2.09
C VAL A 108 -4.24 11.35 -1.99
N GLU A 109 -5.02 12.08 -2.80
CA GLU A 109 -6.45 11.80 -2.96
C GLU A 109 -6.64 10.69 -4.01
N LEU A 110 -7.42 9.66 -3.67
CA LEU A 110 -7.67 8.54 -4.57
C LEU A 110 -9.04 7.89 -4.33
N THR A 111 -9.57 7.29 -5.39
CA THR A 111 -10.79 6.48 -5.37
C THR A 111 -10.41 5.00 -5.34
N ILE A 112 -10.91 4.23 -4.38
CA ILE A 112 -10.67 2.79 -4.26
C ILE A 112 -11.93 2.03 -4.66
N LEU A 113 -11.88 1.30 -5.78
CA LEU A 113 -12.93 0.38 -6.21
C LEU A 113 -12.86 -0.91 -5.39
N GLY A 114 -14.01 -1.45 -5.01
CA GLY A 114 -14.11 -2.68 -4.21
C GLY A 114 -13.69 -2.47 -2.74
N ALA A 115 -13.85 -1.26 -2.21
CA ALA A 115 -13.48 -0.91 -0.84
C ALA A 115 -14.23 -1.75 0.21
N GLU A 116 -15.40 -2.28 -0.11
CA GLU A 116 -16.17 -3.19 0.73
C GLU A 116 -15.44 -4.51 1.06
N ALA A 117 -14.36 -4.84 0.35
CA ALA A 117 -13.52 -6.00 0.66
C ALA A 117 -12.96 -5.98 2.09
N VAL A 118 -12.86 -4.81 2.74
CA VAL A 118 -12.45 -4.70 4.16
C VAL A 118 -13.38 -5.48 5.09
N ASN A 119 -14.64 -5.69 4.71
CA ASN A 119 -15.60 -6.46 5.50
C ASN A 119 -15.17 -7.91 5.72
N LYS A 120 -14.26 -8.45 4.91
CA LYS A 120 -13.72 -9.82 5.06
C LYS A 120 -12.87 -10.00 6.31
N SER A 121 -12.24 -8.92 6.80
CA SER A 121 -11.30 -9.01 7.93
C SER A 121 -11.38 -7.85 8.92
N TYR A 122 -11.77 -6.66 8.50
CA TYR A 122 -11.84 -5.47 9.35
C TYR A 122 -13.02 -4.57 8.95
N PRO A 123 -14.28 -4.95 9.25
CA PRO A 123 -15.47 -4.22 8.83
C PRO A 123 -15.52 -2.76 9.30
N SER A 124 -14.91 -2.44 10.45
CA SER A 124 -14.88 -1.07 11.01
C SER A 124 -13.67 -0.24 10.53
N PHE A 125 -12.86 -0.73 9.57
CA PHE A 125 -11.62 -0.07 9.16
C PHE A 125 -11.80 1.41 8.82
N PHE A 126 -12.73 1.76 7.95
CA PHE A 126 -12.94 3.16 7.55
C PHE A 126 -13.50 4.03 8.68
N ILE A 127 -14.31 3.45 9.58
CA ILE A 127 -14.80 4.14 10.78
C ILE A 127 -13.62 4.49 11.69
N GLU A 128 -12.70 3.54 11.91
CA GLU A 128 -11.53 3.77 12.74
C GLU A 128 -10.54 4.74 12.06
N LEU A 129 -10.36 4.64 10.74
CA LEU A 129 -9.53 5.57 9.98
C LEU A 129 -10.06 7.02 10.10
N ALA A 130 -11.38 7.21 10.01
CA ALA A 130 -12.00 8.52 10.17
C ALA A 130 -11.80 9.09 11.60
N LYS A 131 -11.88 8.26 12.64
CA LYS A 131 -11.57 8.67 14.03
C LYS A 131 -10.12 9.14 14.20
N LEU A 132 -9.21 8.61 13.40
CA LEU A 132 -7.79 9.01 13.37
C LEU A 132 -7.52 10.24 12.50
N GLY A 133 -8.55 10.83 11.91
CA GLY A 133 -8.47 12.04 11.08
C GLY A 133 -8.40 11.79 9.57
N GLY A 134 -8.56 10.56 9.13
CA GLY A 134 -8.73 10.25 7.71
C GLY A 134 -10.07 10.76 7.19
N VAL A 135 -10.09 11.32 5.99
CA VAL A 135 -11.34 11.75 5.32
C VAL A 135 -11.71 10.70 4.29
N THR A 136 -12.89 10.11 4.44
CA THR A 136 -13.40 9.08 3.53
C THR A 136 -14.83 9.42 3.10
N ASN A 137 -15.11 9.27 1.81
CA ASN A 137 -16.44 9.44 1.23
C ASN A 137 -16.82 8.16 0.49
N VAL A 138 -18.08 7.77 0.57
CA VAL A 138 -18.66 6.70 -0.25
C VAL A 138 -19.27 7.35 -1.46
N LEU A 139 -18.88 6.92 -2.66
CA LEU A 139 -19.39 7.38 -3.93
C LEU A 139 -20.54 6.48 -4.42
#